data_f7155a01aa01114ff3be711cb5b3da52
#
_entry.id   f7155a01aa01114ff3be711cb5b3da52
#
_cell.length_a   1.000
_cell.length_b   1.000
_cell.length_c   1.000
_cell.angle_alpha   90.00
_cell.angle_beta   90.00
_cell.angle_gamma   90.00
#
_symmetry.space_group_name_H-M   'P 1'
#
loop_
_entity.id
_entity.type
_entity.pdbx_description
1 polymer ?
#
loop_
_entity_poly.entity_id
_entity_poly.type
_entity_poly.pdbx_seq_one_letter_code
_entity_poly.pdbx_strand_id
1 'polypeptide(L)'
;MQPCGASHIRNENRRQIFRLLCSRNATSKIELSRLSGISAPTVMKIIDFLAEQGLLTFLGAGPGEHGRRPQLFCLNEKRYAALGVLVEGDWVKTGLIDLRGQLTAMKKEARTQSLHLVLCEQVPAIVNSLLVENGVLRENLLGLGLGISGIVDPKKQTVSTAPLIGVPDTMDLTPFLAELSRKYQCPVYLENDLNMAVQGEYKALGLHPGQDLVYLSVGQGIGCGVMLDGHLRRGSRNLCGEVGYFTYDPDYRPTPQAPGWLESRLSPEALRVRYPAPADRPALIDWAAGQLALCVHNLLVCYDCDRLALGGELFEWLGEPLFQAVVSRLPVISRNQCTVQRSCTAEPGLLGAGDCVLRPEIDRLLSEAKELA
;
A
#
# COMPACT_ATOMS: atom_id res chain seq x y z
N MET A 1 -16.60 17.72 -23.98
CA MET A 1 -15.14 17.88 -23.77
C MET A 1 -14.90 19.33 -23.36
N GLN A 2 -14.61 19.56 -22.08
CA GLN A 2 -14.11 20.88 -21.66
C GLN A 2 -12.71 21.09 -22.26
N PRO A 3 -12.36 22.28 -22.76
CA PRO A 3 -11.03 22.53 -23.29
C PRO A 3 -10.01 22.33 -22.17
N CYS A 4 -9.05 21.45 -22.38
CA CYS A 4 -7.94 21.22 -21.46
C CYS A 4 -7.15 22.54 -21.35
N GLY A 5 -7.28 23.26 -20.24
CA GLY A 5 -6.58 24.52 -20.03
C GLY A 5 -5.05 24.33 -20.05
N ALA A 6 -4.31 25.36 -20.43
CA ALA A 6 -2.83 25.32 -20.51
C ALA A 6 -2.17 24.86 -19.20
N SER A 7 -2.80 25.12 -18.04
CA SER A 7 -2.36 24.65 -16.72
C SER A 7 -2.45 23.13 -16.59
N HIS A 8 -3.51 22.50 -17.09
CA HIS A 8 -3.69 21.04 -17.05
C HIS A 8 -2.61 20.32 -17.87
N ILE A 9 -2.35 20.79 -19.11
CA ILE A 9 -1.30 20.25 -19.98
C ILE A 9 0.08 20.38 -19.32
N ARG A 10 0.34 21.54 -18.71
CA ARG A 10 1.60 21.78 -18.00
C ARG A 10 1.80 20.81 -16.84
N ASN A 11 0.78 20.59 -16.02
CA ASN A 11 0.85 19.70 -14.88
C ASN A 11 1.00 18.23 -15.32
N GLU A 12 0.32 17.81 -16.38
CA GLU A 12 0.47 16.46 -16.94
C GLU A 12 1.89 16.23 -17.49
N ASN A 13 2.46 17.22 -18.19
CA ASN A 13 3.84 17.13 -18.65
C ASN A 13 4.83 17.02 -17.47
N ARG A 14 4.60 17.75 -16.35
CA ARG A 14 5.43 17.62 -15.13
C ARG A 14 5.31 16.23 -14.52
N ARG A 15 4.10 15.66 -14.42
CA ARG A 15 3.87 14.31 -13.94
C ARG A 15 4.58 13.27 -14.81
N GLN A 16 4.49 13.40 -16.13
CA GLN A 16 5.15 12.50 -17.08
C GLN A 16 6.68 12.53 -16.90
N ILE A 17 7.28 13.70 -16.82
CA ILE A 17 8.72 13.84 -16.59
C ILE A 17 9.11 13.29 -15.21
N PHE A 18 8.32 13.56 -14.16
CA PHE A 18 8.57 13.03 -12.82
C PHE A 18 8.53 11.50 -12.79
N ARG A 19 7.55 10.85 -13.44
CA ARG A 19 7.49 9.38 -13.56
C ARG A 19 8.72 8.80 -14.26
N LEU A 20 9.19 9.46 -15.32
CA LEU A 20 10.43 9.06 -16.00
C LEU A 20 11.66 9.17 -15.11
N LEU A 21 11.72 10.19 -14.25
CA LEU A 21 12.79 10.34 -13.25
C LEU A 21 12.74 9.26 -12.17
N CYS A 22 11.54 8.89 -11.71
CA CYS A 22 11.37 7.81 -10.72
C CYS A 22 11.88 6.45 -11.24
N SER A 23 11.74 6.19 -12.54
CA SER A 23 12.14 4.91 -13.16
C SER A 23 13.62 4.85 -13.56
N ARG A 24 14.44 5.90 -13.31
CA ARG A 24 15.82 6.01 -13.79
C ARG A 24 16.77 6.48 -12.72
N ASN A 25 18.00 5.94 -12.76
CA ASN A 25 19.06 6.35 -11.84
C ASN A 25 19.80 7.61 -12.31
N ALA A 26 19.84 7.85 -13.62
CA ALA A 26 20.42 9.04 -14.22
C ALA A 26 19.79 9.30 -15.58
N THR A 27 19.66 10.57 -15.96
CA THR A 27 19.11 10.97 -17.27
C THR A 27 19.59 12.37 -17.65
N SER A 28 19.35 12.77 -18.90
CA SER A 28 19.61 14.11 -19.42
C SER A 28 18.37 14.77 -19.99
N LYS A 29 18.38 16.09 -20.17
CA LYS A 29 17.27 16.85 -20.78
C LYS A 29 16.92 16.33 -22.18
N ILE A 30 17.91 15.93 -22.96
CA ILE A 30 17.74 15.38 -24.32
C ILE A 30 17.04 14.03 -24.26
N GLU A 31 17.49 13.17 -23.35
CA GLU A 31 16.88 11.84 -23.18
C GLU A 31 15.43 11.93 -22.70
N LEU A 32 15.13 12.79 -21.72
CA LEU A 32 13.75 13.04 -21.28
C LEU A 32 12.86 13.56 -22.39
N SER A 33 13.35 14.50 -23.22
CA SER A 33 12.60 15.00 -24.38
C SER A 33 12.28 13.87 -25.37
N ARG A 34 13.27 13.02 -25.66
CA ARG A 34 13.08 11.88 -26.57
C ARG A 34 12.08 10.86 -26.04
N LEU A 35 12.13 10.54 -24.75
CA LEU A 35 11.26 9.52 -24.14
C LEU A 35 9.84 10.00 -23.88
N SER A 36 9.68 11.29 -23.52
CA SER A 36 8.35 11.85 -23.23
C SER A 36 7.62 12.36 -24.49
N GLY A 37 8.33 12.62 -25.58
CA GLY A 37 7.79 13.35 -26.73
C GLY A 37 7.56 14.84 -26.47
N ILE A 38 7.93 15.36 -25.29
CA ILE A 38 7.80 16.76 -24.91
C ILE A 38 8.97 17.55 -25.51
N SER A 39 8.70 18.76 -26.05
CA SER A 39 9.74 19.59 -26.65
C SER A 39 10.86 19.94 -25.67
N ALA A 40 12.11 20.00 -26.15
CA ALA A 40 13.28 20.30 -25.33
C ALA A 40 13.17 21.62 -24.52
N PRO A 41 12.61 22.74 -25.06
CA PRO A 41 12.39 23.94 -24.25
C PRO A 41 11.39 23.74 -23.10
N THR A 42 10.35 22.91 -23.29
CA THR A 42 9.38 22.58 -22.24
C THR A 42 10.01 21.68 -21.18
N VAL A 43 10.76 20.65 -21.58
CA VAL A 43 11.52 19.80 -20.64
C VAL A 43 12.49 20.65 -19.81
N MET A 44 13.19 21.62 -20.42
CA MET A 44 14.10 22.50 -19.70
C MET A 44 13.38 23.27 -18.57
N LYS A 45 12.23 23.87 -18.86
CA LYS A 45 11.41 24.59 -17.87
C LYS A 45 10.93 23.64 -16.74
N ILE A 46 10.58 22.39 -17.08
CA ILE A 46 10.16 21.40 -16.07
C ILE A 46 11.34 21.02 -15.19
N ILE A 47 12.52 20.78 -15.74
CA ILE A 47 13.73 20.45 -14.98
C ILE A 47 14.12 21.58 -14.05
N ASP A 48 14.09 22.84 -14.55
CA ASP A 48 14.39 24.01 -13.73
C ASP A 48 13.38 24.11 -12.56
N PHE A 49 12.08 23.94 -12.82
CA PHE A 49 11.05 23.88 -11.78
C PHE A 49 11.32 22.76 -10.74
N LEU A 50 11.63 21.54 -11.18
CA LEU A 50 11.90 20.42 -10.27
C LEU A 50 13.20 20.65 -9.44
N ALA A 51 14.19 21.32 -10.03
CA ALA A 51 15.42 21.70 -9.35
C ALA A 51 15.15 22.76 -8.26
N GLU A 52 14.32 23.76 -8.53
CA GLU A 52 13.88 24.78 -7.56
C GLU A 52 13.14 24.17 -6.37
N GLN A 53 12.38 23.07 -6.58
CA GLN A 53 11.74 22.31 -5.52
C GLN A 53 12.71 21.37 -4.76
N GLY A 54 13.96 21.30 -5.16
CA GLY A 54 14.97 20.39 -4.58
C GLY A 54 14.75 18.93 -4.93
N LEU A 55 13.93 18.63 -5.96
CA LEU A 55 13.59 17.28 -6.39
C LEU A 55 14.65 16.63 -7.28
N LEU A 56 15.70 17.35 -7.65
CA LEU A 56 16.78 16.87 -8.51
C LEU A 56 18.15 16.99 -7.86
N THR A 57 18.99 16.00 -8.12
CA THR A 57 20.43 16.02 -7.85
C THR A 57 21.19 16.02 -9.16
N PHE A 58 22.11 16.97 -9.35
CA PHE A 58 22.98 17.05 -10.51
C PHE A 58 24.20 16.14 -10.34
N LEU A 59 24.42 15.25 -11.32
CA LEU A 59 25.49 14.24 -11.28
C LEU A 59 26.75 14.65 -12.08
N GLY A 60 26.74 15.84 -12.71
CA GLY A 60 27.84 16.32 -13.54
C GLY A 60 27.64 16.03 -15.03
N ALA A 61 28.75 16.07 -15.78
CA ALA A 61 28.74 15.84 -17.23
C ALA A 61 28.73 14.34 -17.55
N GLY A 62 27.80 13.94 -18.43
CA GLY A 62 27.71 12.56 -18.92
C GLY A 62 28.83 12.19 -19.90
N PRO A 63 28.91 10.92 -20.32
CA PRO A 63 29.85 10.45 -21.33
C PRO A 63 29.54 11.11 -22.69
N GLY A 64 30.59 11.48 -23.43
CA GLY A 64 30.47 12.03 -24.77
C GLY A 64 31.86 12.15 -25.40
N GLU A 65 32.03 11.59 -26.60
CA GLU A 65 33.30 11.59 -27.32
C GLU A 65 33.50 12.85 -28.16
N HIS A 66 32.44 13.48 -28.65
CA HIS A 66 32.49 14.71 -29.45
C HIS A 66 31.34 15.66 -29.09
N GLY A 67 31.62 16.94 -28.79
CA GLY A 67 30.67 18.00 -28.53
C GLY A 67 30.44 18.33 -27.05
N ARG A 68 29.42 19.18 -26.77
CA ARG A 68 29.06 19.58 -25.39
C ARG A 68 28.44 18.38 -24.65
N ARG A 69 29.13 17.88 -23.63
CA ARG A 69 28.67 16.75 -22.81
C ARG A 69 27.32 17.08 -22.16
N PRO A 70 26.31 16.18 -22.22
CA PRO A 70 25.06 16.42 -21.57
C PRO A 70 25.17 16.45 -20.07
N GLN A 71 24.53 17.39 -19.41
CA GLN A 71 24.43 17.40 -17.95
C GLN A 71 23.48 16.28 -17.52
N LEU A 72 23.95 15.41 -16.61
CA LEU A 72 23.18 14.34 -16.01
C LEU A 72 22.59 14.76 -14.67
N PHE A 73 21.40 14.27 -14.37
CA PHE A 73 20.73 14.45 -13.09
C PHE A 73 19.87 13.22 -12.78
N CYS A 74 19.52 13.09 -11.51
CA CYS A 74 18.61 12.06 -11.00
C CYS A 74 17.59 12.69 -10.06
N LEU A 75 16.56 11.91 -9.70
CA LEU A 75 15.65 12.27 -8.63
C LEU A 75 16.40 12.36 -7.31
N ASN A 76 16.18 13.42 -6.55
CA ASN A 76 16.63 13.51 -5.16
C ASN A 76 15.62 12.77 -4.26
N GLU A 77 15.72 11.46 -4.25
CA GLU A 77 14.78 10.57 -3.56
C GLU A 77 14.70 10.80 -2.04
N LYS A 78 15.77 11.36 -1.44
CA LYS A 78 15.86 11.66 -0.01
C LYS A 78 15.34 13.05 0.37
N ARG A 79 14.92 13.86 -0.60
CA ARG A 79 14.42 15.23 -0.32
C ARG A 79 13.17 15.21 0.53
N TYR A 80 12.27 14.28 0.25
CA TYR A 80 11.02 14.11 0.96
C TYR A 80 10.77 12.63 1.25
N ALA A 81 10.00 12.38 2.30
CA ALA A 81 9.56 11.04 2.65
C ALA A 81 8.05 11.03 2.95
N ALA A 82 7.39 9.92 2.64
CA ALA A 82 6.10 9.58 3.20
C ALA A 82 6.31 8.70 4.43
N LEU A 83 5.43 8.84 5.41
CA LEU A 83 5.42 8.01 6.61
C LEU A 83 4.23 7.05 6.51
N GLY A 84 4.47 5.75 6.53
CA GLY A 84 3.45 4.71 6.66
C GLY A 84 3.33 4.27 8.11
N VAL A 85 2.10 4.13 8.60
CA VAL A 85 1.77 3.58 9.91
C VAL A 85 0.65 2.56 9.73
N LEU A 86 0.84 1.35 10.25
CA LEU A 86 -0.18 0.30 10.24
C LEU A 86 -0.45 -0.15 11.67
N VAL A 87 -1.72 -0.25 12.04
CA VAL A 87 -2.18 -0.84 13.30
C VAL A 87 -2.95 -2.12 12.95
N GLU A 88 -2.25 -3.25 13.04
CA GLU A 88 -2.72 -4.57 12.59
C GLU A 88 -2.72 -5.53 13.79
N GLY A 89 -3.90 -5.95 14.26
CA GLY A 89 -4.00 -6.94 15.34
C GLY A 89 -3.04 -6.64 16.50
N ASP A 90 -2.03 -7.48 16.70
CA ASP A 90 -1.03 -7.37 17.78
C ASP A 90 0.16 -6.47 17.44
N TRP A 91 0.19 -5.84 16.26
CA TRP A 91 1.37 -5.13 15.79
C TRP A 91 1.08 -3.68 15.41
N VAL A 92 2.04 -2.83 15.70
CA VAL A 92 2.16 -1.48 15.11
C VAL A 92 3.40 -1.48 14.23
N LYS A 93 3.21 -1.24 12.95
CA LYS A 93 4.30 -1.11 11.97
C LYS A 93 4.41 0.33 11.54
N THR A 94 5.62 0.84 11.40
CA THR A 94 5.89 2.17 10.83
C THR A 94 6.99 2.07 9.80
N GLY A 95 6.92 2.87 8.73
CA GLY A 95 7.92 2.85 7.68
C GLY A 95 8.12 4.20 7.04
N LEU A 96 9.35 4.48 6.60
CA LEU A 96 9.71 5.62 5.76
C LEU A 96 9.76 5.17 4.31
N ILE A 97 9.03 5.87 3.46
CA ILE A 97 8.93 5.60 2.04
C ILE A 97 9.47 6.81 1.28
N ASP A 98 10.44 6.59 0.40
CA ASP A 98 11.06 7.63 -0.40
C ASP A 98 10.19 8.07 -1.58
N LEU A 99 10.66 9.07 -2.34
CA LEU A 99 9.94 9.59 -3.52
C LEU A 99 9.78 8.58 -4.67
N ARG A 100 10.56 7.48 -4.68
CA ARG A 100 10.36 6.36 -5.62
C ARG A 100 9.29 5.38 -5.14
N GLY A 101 8.85 5.54 -3.88
CA GLY A 101 7.93 4.63 -3.22
C GLY A 101 8.61 3.37 -2.68
N GLN A 102 9.93 3.45 -2.39
CA GLN A 102 10.66 2.36 -1.76
C GLN A 102 10.67 2.52 -0.25
N LEU A 103 10.48 1.42 0.47
CA LEU A 103 10.59 1.36 1.92
C LEU A 103 12.07 1.44 2.31
N THR A 104 12.47 2.54 2.94
CA THR A 104 13.89 2.81 3.27
C THR A 104 14.24 2.46 4.71
N ALA A 105 13.27 2.49 5.61
CA ALA A 105 13.41 2.10 7.01
C ALA A 105 12.05 1.70 7.57
N MET A 106 12.04 0.77 8.53
CA MET A 106 10.82 0.37 9.23
C MET A 106 11.07 -0.01 10.67
N LYS A 107 10.01 0.08 11.47
CA LYS A 107 9.91 -0.50 12.82
C LYS A 107 8.63 -1.31 12.95
N LYS A 108 8.71 -2.41 13.70
CA LYS A 108 7.58 -3.24 14.07
C LYS A 108 7.62 -3.47 15.57
N GLU A 109 6.58 -3.07 16.27
CA GLU A 109 6.47 -3.22 17.72
C GLU A 109 5.15 -3.89 18.08
N ALA A 110 5.17 -4.64 19.18
CA ALA A 110 3.95 -5.26 19.69
C ALA A 110 2.97 -4.18 20.16
N ARG A 111 1.72 -4.33 19.79
CA ARG A 111 0.63 -3.51 20.32
C ARG A 111 0.22 -4.04 21.69
N THR A 112 0.43 -3.26 22.72
CA THR A 112 0.17 -3.67 24.12
C THR A 112 -0.97 -2.92 24.77
N GLN A 113 -1.61 -1.97 24.05
CA GLN A 113 -2.57 -1.03 24.61
C GLN A 113 -3.83 -0.93 23.74
N SER A 114 -4.85 -0.24 24.23
CA SER A 114 -6.04 0.11 23.45
C SER A 114 -5.69 0.98 22.26
N LEU A 115 -6.51 0.96 21.20
CA LEU A 115 -6.28 1.78 20.00
C LEU A 115 -6.09 3.27 20.35
N HIS A 116 -6.83 3.78 21.32
CA HIS A 116 -6.68 5.16 21.80
C HIS A 116 -5.25 5.46 22.24
N LEU A 117 -4.68 4.66 23.13
CA LEU A 117 -3.32 4.85 23.64
C LEU A 117 -2.26 4.56 22.58
N VAL A 118 -2.53 3.60 21.68
CA VAL A 118 -1.66 3.33 20.51
C VAL A 118 -1.53 4.60 19.68
N LEU A 119 -2.64 5.25 19.32
CA LEU A 119 -2.62 6.44 18.47
C LEU A 119 -2.05 7.68 19.18
N CYS A 120 -2.28 7.83 20.50
CA CYS A 120 -1.82 8.99 21.28
C CYS A 120 -0.35 8.88 21.70
N GLU A 121 0.14 7.69 22.00
CA GLU A 121 1.43 7.48 22.67
C GLU A 121 2.37 6.60 21.86
N GLN A 122 1.96 5.36 21.52
CA GLN A 122 2.86 4.38 20.90
C GLN A 122 3.26 4.78 19.48
N VAL A 123 2.30 5.13 18.63
CA VAL A 123 2.57 5.59 17.25
C VAL A 123 3.51 6.80 17.26
N PRO A 124 3.25 7.89 18.04
CA PRO A 124 4.19 8.99 18.13
C PRO A 124 5.58 8.63 18.64
N ALA A 125 5.70 7.70 19.59
CA ALA A 125 7.00 7.26 20.09
C ALA A 125 7.82 6.55 19.00
N ILE A 126 7.20 5.57 18.31
CA ILE A 126 7.84 4.82 17.25
C ILE A 126 8.23 5.75 16.08
N VAL A 127 7.32 6.63 15.66
CA VAL A 127 7.56 7.58 14.57
C VAL A 127 8.72 8.51 14.89
N ASN A 128 8.73 9.12 16.09
CA ASN A 128 9.84 10.01 16.47
C ASN A 128 11.19 9.29 16.48
N SER A 129 11.24 8.06 17.00
CA SER A 129 12.45 7.22 16.97
C SER A 129 12.89 6.93 15.55
N LEU A 130 11.96 6.55 14.66
CA LEU A 130 12.25 6.27 13.26
C LEU A 130 12.80 7.50 12.52
N LEU A 131 12.21 8.68 12.73
CA LEU A 131 12.65 9.93 12.12
C LEU A 131 14.07 10.33 12.58
N VAL A 132 14.32 10.27 13.90
CA VAL A 132 15.63 10.62 14.48
C VAL A 132 16.72 9.69 13.99
N GLU A 133 16.49 8.37 14.01
CA GLU A 133 17.48 7.37 13.57
C GLU A 133 17.84 7.48 12.09
N ASN A 134 16.92 7.98 11.26
CA ASN A 134 17.14 8.13 9.83
C ASN A 134 17.44 9.57 9.39
N GLY A 135 17.57 10.52 10.35
CA GLY A 135 17.90 11.91 10.06
C GLY A 135 16.83 12.65 9.22
N VAL A 136 15.57 12.20 9.29
CA VAL A 136 14.46 12.81 8.55
C VAL A 136 13.87 13.96 9.35
N LEU A 137 13.91 15.16 8.79
CA LEU A 137 13.29 16.34 9.40
C LEU A 137 11.77 16.36 9.11
N ARG A 138 10.99 16.88 10.05
CA ARG A 138 9.52 16.97 9.89
C ARG A 138 9.10 17.76 8.66
N GLU A 139 9.82 18.83 8.32
CA GLU A 139 9.61 19.63 7.12
C GLU A 139 9.82 18.89 5.80
N ASN A 140 10.47 17.72 5.86
CA ASN A 140 10.68 16.84 4.71
C ASN A 140 9.62 15.72 4.64
N LEU A 141 8.65 15.67 5.58
CA LEU A 141 7.53 14.74 5.51
C LEU A 141 6.43 15.30 4.59
N LEU A 142 6.07 14.55 3.56
CA LEU A 142 4.95 14.87 2.68
C LEU A 142 3.61 14.57 3.34
N GLY A 143 3.55 13.55 4.19
CA GLY A 143 2.33 13.14 4.88
C GLY A 143 2.52 11.83 5.63
N LEU A 144 1.46 11.43 6.33
CA LEU A 144 1.34 10.19 7.07
C LEU A 144 0.16 9.38 6.52
N GLY A 145 0.41 8.15 6.07
CA GLY A 145 -0.62 7.17 5.74
C GLY A 145 -0.88 6.30 6.96
N LEU A 146 -2.11 6.31 7.48
CA LEU A 146 -2.53 5.52 8.63
C LEU A 146 -3.47 4.41 8.17
N GLY A 147 -2.98 3.17 8.19
CA GLY A 147 -3.75 1.95 7.92
C GLY A 147 -4.22 1.32 9.23
N ILE A 148 -5.49 1.00 9.31
CA ILE A 148 -6.10 0.39 10.51
C ILE A 148 -6.91 -0.83 10.09
N SER A 149 -6.73 -1.95 10.80
CA SER A 149 -7.56 -3.15 10.63
C SER A 149 -9.00 -2.88 11.05
N GLY A 150 -9.97 -3.33 10.24
CA GLY A 150 -11.40 -3.15 10.47
C GLY A 150 -12.08 -2.36 9.36
N ILE A 151 -13.35 -2.07 9.53
CA ILE A 151 -14.15 -1.32 8.55
C ILE A 151 -13.85 0.17 8.72
N VAL A 152 -13.05 0.71 7.82
CA VAL A 152 -12.63 2.13 7.86
C VAL A 152 -13.47 2.95 6.88
N ASP A 153 -14.03 4.06 7.35
CA ASP A 153 -14.61 5.10 6.51
C ASP A 153 -13.69 6.33 6.47
N PRO A 154 -12.86 6.49 5.43
CA PRO A 154 -11.92 7.60 5.34
C PRO A 154 -12.60 8.97 5.26
N LYS A 155 -13.83 9.04 4.76
CA LYS A 155 -14.58 10.30 4.64
C LYS A 155 -15.14 10.77 5.98
N LYS A 156 -15.64 9.82 6.78
CA LYS A 156 -16.15 10.10 8.13
C LYS A 156 -15.05 10.05 9.17
N GLN A 157 -13.85 9.58 8.80
CA GLN A 157 -12.73 9.37 9.71
C GLN A 157 -13.09 8.44 10.89
N THR A 158 -13.75 7.32 10.60
CA THR A 158 -14.17 6.35 11.61
C THR A 158 -13.63 4.96 11.29
N VAL A 159 -13.47 4.15 12.34
CA VAL A 159 -13.24 2.72 12.27
C VAL A 159 -14.33 1.99 13.04
N SER A 160 -14.79 0.86 12.53
CA SER A 160 -15.81 0.01 13.18
C SER A 160 -15.54 -1.46 12.92
N THR A 161 -16.18 -2.32 13.73
CA THR A 161 -16.10 -3.79 13.58
C THR A 161 -14.63 -4.26 13.48
N ALA A 162 -13.82 -3.80 14.43
CA ALA A 162 -12.39 -4.10 14.50
C ALA A 162 -12.04 -4.78 15.85
N PRO A 163 -12.56 -5.98 16.13
CA PRO A 163 -12.36 -6.66 17.39
C PRO A 163 -10.88 -6.98 17.67
N LEU A 164 -10.10 -7.26 16.63
CA LEU A 164 -8.66 -7.54 16.74
C LEU A 164 -7.86 -6.39 17.35
N ILE A 165 -8.34 -5.16 17.21
CA ILE A 165 -7.69 -3.96 17.79
C ILE A 165 -8.50 -3.34 18.92
N GLY A 166 -9.51 -4.06 19.42
CA GLY A 166 -10.32 -3.64 20.57
C GLY A 166 -11.38 -2.59 20.27
N VAL A 167 -11.88 -2.51 19.03
CA VAL A 167 -12.95 -1.62 18.59
C VAL A 167 -14.13 -2.45 18.09
N PRO A 168 -15.03 -2.91 18.99
CA PRO A 168 -16.19 -3.72 18.58
C PRO A 168 -17.28 -2.89 17.88
N ASP A 169 -17.43 -1.63 18.27
CA ASP A 169 -18.41 -0.69 17.73
C ASP A 169 -17.75 0.32 16.78
N THR A 170 -18.26 1.54 16.73
CA THR A 170 -17.68 2.62 15.91
C THR A 170 -16.88 3.58 16.79
N MET A 171 -15.65 3.87 16.37
CA MET A 171 -14.75 4.85 16.99
C MET A 171 -14.50 6.01 16.02
N ASP A 172 -14.69 7.24 16.49
CA ASP A 172 -14.30 8.47 15.79
C ASP A 172 -12.78 8.67 15.91
N LEU A 173 -12.12 8.77 14.77
CA LEU A 173 -10.67 8.98 14.66
C LEU A 173 -10.29 10.43 14.41
N THR A 174 -11.27 11.32 14.15
CA THR A 174 -11.03 12.73 13.82
C THR A 174 -10.08 13.44 14.79
N PRO A 175 -10.22 13.30 16.13
CA PRO A 175 -9.32 13.96 17.07
C PRO A 175 -7.87 13.47 16.94
N PHE A 176 -7.67 12.16 16.71
CA PHE A 176 -6.34 11.55 16.60
C PHE A 176 -5.63 11.96 15.32
N LEU A 177 -6.37 11.98 14.20
CA LEU A 177 -5.83 12.42 12.91
C LEU A 177 -5.42 13.89 12.95
N ALA A 178 -6.24 14.74 13.57
CA ALA A 178 -5.94 16.15 13.78
C ALA A 178 -4.67 16.36 14.63
N GLU A 179 -4.53 15.59 15.72
CA GLU A 179 -3.35 15.65 16.60
C GLU A 179 -2.08 15.18 15.87
N LEU A 180 -2.13 14.06 15.14
CA LEU A 180 -1.01 13.58 14.35
C LEU A 180 -0.61 14.60 13.26
N SER A 181 -1.60 15.18 12.57
CA SER A 181 -1.36 16.21 11.56
C SER A 181 -0.69 17.45 12.16
N ARG A 182 -1.18 17.93 13.31
CA ARG A 182 -0.59 19.06 14.03
C ARG A 182 0.83 18.75 14.50
N LYS A 183 1.06 17.54 15.05
CA LYS A 183 2.36 17.13 15.60
C LYS A 183 3.45 17.01 14.51
N TYR A 184 3.10 16.46 13.35
CA TYR A 184 4.06 16.25 12.26
C TYR A 184 4.00 17.30 11.18
N GLN A 185 3.08 18.27 11.28
CA GLN A 185 2.87 19.38 10.34
C GLN A 185 2.68 18.90 8.89
N CYS A 186 1.99 17.78 8.73
CA CYS A 186 1.72 17.18 7.43
C CYS A 186 0.30 16.56 7.41
N PRO A 187 -0.30 16.35 6.23
CA PRO A 187 -1.59 15.69 6.10
C PRO A 187 -1.53 14.23 6.56
N VAL A 188 -2.66 13.74 7.10
CA VAL A 188 -2.83 12.33 7.48
C VAL A 188 -3.91 11.71 6.61
N TYR A 189 -3.57 10.59 5.97
CA TYR A 189 -4.43 9.81 5.08
C TYR A 189 -4.84 8.53 5.78
N LEU A 190 -6.13 8.37 6.07
CA LEU A 190 -6.70 7.19 6.73
C LEU A 190 -7.21 6.21 5.68
N GLU A 191 -6.92 4.91 5.86
CA GLU A 191 -7.46 3.83 5.05
C GLU A 191 -7.48 2.52 5.84
N ASN A 192 -8.21 1.52 5.35
CA ASN A 192 -8.07 0.14 5.82
C ASN A 192 -6.69 -0.43 5.44
N ASP A 193 -6.10 -1.24 6.31
CA ASP A 193 -4.76 -1.84 6.15
C ASP A 193 -4.64 -2.72 4.89
N LEU A 194 -5.66 -3.54 4.57
CA LEU A 194 -5.64 -4.39 3.36
C LEU A 194 -5.92 -3.61 2.08
N ASN A 195 -6.69 -2.53 2.17
CA ASN A 195 -6.82 -1.58 1.07
C ASN A 195 -5.49 -0.89 0.75
N MET A 196 -4.69 -0.59 1.76
CA MET A 196 -3.31 -0.14 1.56
C MET A 196 -2.45 -1.27 1.00
N ALA A 197 -2.57 -2.49 1.53
CA ALA A 197 -1.76 -3.62 1.07
C ALA A 197 -1.98 -3.93 -0.42
N VAL A 198 -3.22 -3.92 -0.92
CA VAL A 198 -3.46 -4.14 -2.35
C VAL A 198 -2.86 -3.02 -3.22
N GLN A 199 -2.87 -1.77 -2.75
CA GLN A 199 -2.26 -0.65 -3.48
C GLN A 199 -0.73 -0.80 -3.52
N GLY A 200 -0.11 -1.20 -2.40
CA GLY A 200 1.32 -1.48 -2.33
C GLY A 200 1.74 -2.63 -3.23
N GLU A 201 1.00 -3.74 -3.21
CA GLU A 201 1.24 -4.90 -4.09
C GLU A 201 1.05 -4.54 -5.56
N TYR A 202 -0.01 -3.78 -5.89
CA TYR A 202 -0.28 -3.30 -7.24
C TYR A 202 0.90 -2.51 -7.82
N LYS A 203 1.47 -1.62 -7.01
CA LYS A 203 2.64 -0.82 -7.38
C LYS A 203 3.90 -1.68 -7.48
N ALA A 204 4.14 -2.58 -6.54
CA ALA A 204 5.30 -3.46 -6.53
C ALA A 204 5.33 -4.41 -7.73
N LEU A 205 4.16 -4.86 -8.18
CA LEU A 205 4.00 -5.65 -9.41
C LEU A 205 4.16 -4.81 -10.70
N GLY A 206 4.26 -3.49 -10.60
CA GLY A 206 4.35 -2.60 -11.77
C GLY A 206 3.11 -2.61 -12.65
N LEU A 207 1.93 -2.87 -12.08
CA LEU A 207 0.68 -2.95 -12.84
C LEU A 207 0.28 -1.57 -13.40
N HIS A 208 -0.32 -1.59 -14.58
CA HIS A 208 -0.76 -0.39 -15.28
C HIS A 208 -2.24 -0.08 -15.01
N PRO A 209 -2.68 1.19 -15.13
CA PRO A 209 -4.09 1.53 -15.11
C PRO A 209 -4.90 0.64 -16.07
N GLY A 210 -6.00 0.07 -15.58
CA GLY A 210 -6.82 -0.86 -16.34
C GLY A 210 -6.54 -2.34 -16.08
N GLN A 211 -5.54 -2.68 -15.25
CA GLN A 211 -5.32 -4.04 -14.77
C GLN A 211 -5.94 -4.25 -13.39
N ASP A 212 -6.42 -5.47 -13.15
CA ASP A 212 -7.09 -5.85 -11.91
C ASP A 212 -6.16 -6.62 -10.98
N LEU A 213 -6.32 -6.41 -9.69
CA LEU A 213 -5.61 -7.16 -8.65
C LEU A 213 -6.52 -7.39 -7.45
N VAL A 214 -6.59 -8.64 -7.00
CA VAL A 214 -7.09 -8.98 -5.66
C VAL A 214 -5.89 -9.42 -4.81
N TYR A 215 -5.72 -8.81 -3.65
CA TYR A 215 -4.71 -9.20 -2.65
C TYR A 215 -5.42 -9.85 -1.47
N LEU A 216 -5.28 -11.16 -1.30
CA LEU A 216 -5.81 -11.92 -0.17
C LEU A 216 -4.74 -12.07 0.90
N SER A 217 -5.00 -11.55 2.09
CA SER A 217 -4.16 -11.71 3.27
C SER A 217 -4.79 -12.68 4.25
N VAL A 218 -3.99 -13.64 4.72
CA VAL A 218 -4.38 -14.61 5.73
C VAL A 218 -3.42 -14.51 6.91
N GLY A 219 -3.90 -13.92 7.99
CA GLY A 219 -3.18 -13.71 9.24
C GLY A 219 -4.12 -13.88 10.43
N GLN A 220 -3.94 -13.09 11.49
CA GLN A 220 -4.91 -13.02 12.61
C GLN A 220 -6.30 -12.66 12.08
N GLY A 221 -6.39 -11.65 11.19
CA GLY A 221 -7.54 -11.37 10.35
C GLY A 221 -7.39 -12.00 8.97
N ILE A 222 -8.53 -12.21 8.30
CA ILE A 222 -8.59 -12.66 6.91
C ILE A 222 -9.42 -11.68 6.11
N GLY A 223 -8.81 -11.09 5.10
CA GLY A 223 -9.48 -10.14 4.24
C GLY A 223 -8.77 -9.98 2.91
N CYS A 224 -9.37 -9.25 2.00
CA CYS A 224 -8.72 -8.90 0.75
C CYS A 224 -8.88 -7.43 0.38
N GLY A 225 -7.85 -6.85 -0.20
CA GLY A 225 -7.94 -5.60 -0.94
C GLY A 225 -8.26 -5.88 -2.41
N VAL A 226 -9.02 -5.00 -3.05
CA VAL A 226 -9.49 -5.18 -4.42
C VAL A 226 -9.21 -3.92 -5.25
N MET A 227 -8.44 -4.07 -6.32
CA MET A 227 -8.23 -3.06 -7.36
C MET A 227 -8.93 -3.53 -8.63
N LEU A 228 -9.85 -2.72 -9.16
CA LEU A 228 -10.54 -2.96 -10.44
C LEU A 228 -10.32 -1.76 -11.35
N ASP A 229 -9.97 -2.00 -12.61
CA ASP A 229 -9.62 -0.95 -13.57
C ASP A 229 -8.53 0.02 -13.04
N GLY A 230 -7.62 -0.49 -12.20
CA GLY A 230 -6.60 0.33 -11.54
C GLY A 230 -7.12 1.22 -10.39
N HIS A 231 -8.35 1.02 -9.94
CA HIS A 231 -8.99 1.78 -8.87
C HIS A 231 -9.31 0.91 -7.65
N LEU A 232 -9.05 1.43 -6.47
CA LEU A 232 -9.39 0.75 -5.22
C LEU A 232 -10.91 0.62 -5.04
N ARG A 233 -11.39 -0.61 -4.84
CA ARG A 233 -12.79 -0.92 -4.61
C ARG A 233 -13.10 -1.07 -3.12
N ARG A 234 -13.68 -0.03 -2.51
CA ARG A 234 -14.08 -0.05 -1.08
C ARG A 234 -15.48 -0.61 -0.85
N GLY A 235 -16.33 -0.59 -1.87
CA GLY A 235 -17.76 -0.84 -1.73
C GLY A 235 -18.53 0.37 -1.19
N SER A 236 -19.87 0.28 -1.21
CA SER A 236 -20.74 1.39 -0.79
C SER A 236 -20.73 1.65 0.72
N ARG A 237 -20.33 0.66 1.50
CA ARG A 237 -20.26 0.68 2.97
C ARG A 237 -18.86 0.33 3.50
N ASN A 238 -17.83 0.42 2.66
CA ASN A 238 -16.45 0.05 2.97
C ASN A 238 -16.29 -1.42 3.44
N LEU A 239 -17.13 -2.32 2.97
CA LEU A 239 -17.15 -3.75 3.32
C LEU A 239 -16.57 -4.65 2.22
N CYS A 240 -16.05 -4.06 1.13
CA CYS A 240 -15.45 -4.86 0.07
C CYS A 240 -14.19 -5.52 0.60
N GLY A 241 -14.11 -6.84 0.45
CA GLY A 241 -12.92 -7.57 0.88
C GLY A 241 -13.01 -8.24 2.26
N GLU A 242 -14.09 -8.09 2.98
CA GLU A 242 -14.30 -8.73 4.30
C GLU A 242 -14.58 -10.25 4.17
N VAL A 243 -13.64 -10.96 3.52
CA VAL A 243 -13.77 -12.39 3.20
C VAL A 243 -13.60 -13.31 4.41
N GLY A 244 -13.09 -12.81 5.51
CA GLY A 244 -13.07 -13.53 6.79
C GLY A 244 -14.49 -13.98 7.23
N TYR A 245 -15.51 -13.23 6.79
CA TYR A 245 -16.92 -13.54 7.02
C TYR A 245 -17.52 -14.52 6.01
N PHE A 246 -16.80 -14.99 5.00
CA PHE A 246 -17.30 -16.06 4.14
C PHE A 246 -17.61 -17.28 4.97
N THR A 247 -18.78 -17.90 4.71
CA THR A 247 -19.19 -19.15 5.33
C THR A 247 -19.58 -20.16 4.27
N TYR A 248 -19.16 -21.40 4.49
CA TYR A 248 -19.57 -22.58 3.70
C TYR A 248 -20.49 -23.50 4.50
N ASP A 249 -20.90 -23.04 5.71
CA ASP A 249 -21.77 -23.75 6.62
C ASP A 249 -23.14 -23.07 6.66
N PRO A 250 -24.22 -23.72 6.17
CA PRO A 250 -25.57 -23.13 6.14
C PRO A 250 -26.14 -22.90 7.55
N ASP A 251 -25.60 -23.58 8.56
CA ASP A 251 -26.06 -23.46 9.95
C ASP A 251 -25.24 -22.45 10.77
N TYR A 252 -24.20 -21.85 10.18
CA TYR A 252 -23.42 -20.84 10.85
C TYR A 252 -24.25 -19.62 11.22
N ARG A 253 -24.17 -19.21 12.46
CA ARG A 253 -24.83 -18.01 13.00
C ARG A 253 -23.80 -17.13 13.67
N PRO A 254 -23.37 -16.02 13.03
CA PRO A 254 -22.39 -15.11 13.62
C PRO A 254 -22.98 -14.36 14.82
N THR A 255 -22.15 -14.14 15.84
CA THR A 255 -22.44 -13.18 16.89
C THR A 255 -21.69 -11.87 16.59
N PRO A 256 -22.17 -10.71 17.06
CA PRO A 256 -21.61 -9.41 16.69
C PRO A 256 -20.11 -9.23 17.02
N GLN A 257 -19.59 -9.94 18.02
CA GLN A 257 -18.19 -9.88 18.44
C GLN A 257 -17.35 -11.09 18.00
N ALA A 258 -17.95 -12.06 17.35
CA ALA A 258 -17.22 -13.25 16.91
C ALA A 258 -16.38 -12.95 15.66
N PRO A 259 -15.18 -13.57 15.52
CA PRO A 259 -14.47 -13.54 14.25
C PRO A 259 -15.32 -14.18 13.16
N GLY A 260 -15.05 -13.82 11.91
CA GLY A 260 -15.71 -14.41 10.75
C GLY A 260 -15.55 -15.94 10.71
N TRP A 261 -16.44 -16.63 10.00
CA TRP A 261 -16.41 -18.09 9.92
C TRP A 261 -15.10 -18.63 9.35
N LEU A 262 -14.61 -18.02 8.25
CA LEU A 262 -13.35 -18.42 7.64
C LEU A 262 -12.16 -18.05 8.52
N GLU A 263 -12.22 -16.87 9.13
CA GLU A 263 -11.19 -16.35 10.04
C GLU A 263 -11.02 -17.23 11.28
N SER A 264 -12.13 -17.64 11.92
CA SER A 264 -12.10 -18.53 13.09
C SER A 264 -11.48 -19.92 12.82
N ARG A 265 -11.30 -20.28 11.56
CA ARG A 265 -10.75 -21.57 11.13
C ARG A 265 -9.33 -21.50 10.59
N LEU A 266 -9.00 -20.43 9.89
CA LEU A 266 -7.73 -20.31 9.15
C LEU A 266 -6.73 -19.36 9.77
N SER A 267 -7.08 -18.63 10.85
CA SER A 267 -6.09 -17.84 11.55
C SER A 267 -4.93 -18.72 12.02
N PRO A 268 -3.68 -18.25 12.00
CA PRO A 268 -2.54 -19.04 12.47
C PRO A 268 -2.72 -19.60 13.88
N GLU A 269 -3.40 -18.85 14.75
CA GLU A 269 -3.71 -19.31 16.11
C GLU A 269 -4.68 -20.51 16.11
N ALA A 270 -5.78 -20.41 15.39
CA ALA A 270 -6.74 -21.50 15.25
C ALA A 270 -6.10 -22.77 14.67
N LEU A 271 -5.19 -22.60 13.70
CA LEU A 271 -4.47 -23.71 13.10
C LEU A 271 -3.45 -24.34 14.05
N ARG A 272 -2.74 -23.56 14.86
CA ARG A 272 -1.82 -24.08 15.89
C ARG A 272 -2.55 -24.89 16.96
N VAL A 273 -3.77 -24.46 17.34
CA VAL A 273 -4.62 -25.21 18.27
C VAL A 273 -5.10 -26.52 17.65
N ARG A 274 -5.51 -26.49 16.38
CA ARG A 274 -6.03 -27.68 15.68
C ARG A 274 -4.94 -28.69 15.33
N TYR A 275 -3.73 -28.24 15.04
CA TYR A 275 -2.58 -29.03 14.60
C TYR A 275 -1.35 -28.70 15.45
N PRO A 276 -1.31 -29.15 16.71
CA PRO A 276 -0.30 -28.71 17.67
C PRO A 276 1.07 -29.34 17.44
N ALA A 277 1.15 -30.52 16.80
CA ALA A 277 2.42 -31.22 16.63
C ALA A 277 3.09 -30.87 15.28
N PRO A 278 4.43 -30.78 15.22
CA PRO A 278 5.15 -30.61 13.97
C PRO A 278 4.85 -31.67 12.91
N ALA A 279 4.54 -32.89 13.34
CA ALA A 279 4.16 -34.03 12.48
C ALA A 279 2.83 -33.77 11.75
N ASP A 280 1.96 -32.89 12.26
CA ASP A 280 0.66 -32.58 11.69
C ASP A 280 0.76 -31.60 10.50
N ARG A 281 1.95 -31.03 10.23
CA ARG A 281 2.15 -30.02 9.19
C ARG A 281 1.60 -30.40 7.81
N PRO A 282 1.76 -31.66 7.31
CA PRO A 282 1.15 -32.06 6.03
C PRO A 282 -0.38 -32.00 6.07
N ALA A 283 -1.01 -32.49 7.15
CA ALA A 283 -2.45 -32.47 7.31
C ALA A 283 -3.00 -31.04 7.46
N LEU A 284 -2.25 -30.18 8.17
CA LEU A 284 -2.55 -28.75 8.29
C LEU A 284 -2.56 -28.08 6.92
N ILE A 285 -1.50 -28.27 6.12
CA ILE A 285 -1.38 -27.70 4.78
C ILE A 285 -2.52 -28.20 3.88
N ASP A 286 -2.79 -29.50 3.90
CA ASP A 286 -3.84 -30.12 3.10
C ASP A 286 -5.20 -29.53 3.41
N TRP A 287 -5.55 -29.44 4.69
CA TRP A 287 -6.84 -28.89 5.14
C TRP A 287 -6.96 -27.38 4.84
N ALA A 288 -5.93 -26.57 5.20
CA ALA A 288 -5.93 -25.14 4.96
C ALA A 288 -6.01 -24.82 3.48
N ALA A 289 -5.28 -25.56 2.63
CA ALA A 289 -5.32 -25.41 1.19
C ALA A 289 -6.73 -25.66 0.60
N GLY A 290 -7.45 -26.64 1.14
CA GLY A 290 -8.83 -26.90 0.73
C GLY A 290 -9.76 -25.71 0.98
N GLN A 291 -9.70 -25.10 2.18
CA GLN A 291 -10.49 -23.92 2.52
C GLN A 291 -10.10 -22.69 1.71
N LEU A 292 -8.80 -22.47 1.56
CA LEU A 292 -8.27 -21.33 0.78
C LEU A 292 -8.58 -21.46 -0.71
N ALA A 293 -8.52 -22.65 -1.29
CA ALA A 293 -8.86 -22.86 -2.68
C ALA A 293 -10.34 -22.51 -2.98
N LEU A 294 -11.26 -22.81 -2.05
CA LEU A 294 -12.66 -22.39 -2.17
C LEU A 294 -12.79 -20.85 -2.11
N CYS A 295 -12.09 -20.21 -1.16
CA CYS A 295 -12.08 -18.76 -1.03
C CYS A 295 -11.53 -18.10 -2.30
N VAL A 296 -10.36 -18.53 -2.76
CA VAL A 296 -9.71 -18.01 -3.97
C VAL A 296 -10.60 -18.22 -5.20
N HIS A 297 -11.17 -19.40 -5.37
CA HIS A 297 -12.10 -19.67 -6.48
C HIS A 297 -13.28 -18.68 -6.48
N ASN A 298 -13.93 -18.49 -5.34
CA ASN A 298 -15.05 -17.57 -5.21
C ASN A 298 -14.65 -16.12 -5.53
N LEU A 299 -13.49 -15.68 -5.07
CA LEU A 299 -12.95 -14.35 -5.40
C LEU A 299 -12.72 -14.19 -6.90
N LEU A 300 -12.12 -15.20 -7.55
CA LEU A 300 -11.87 -15.17 -8.99
C LEU A 300 -13.16 -15.12 -9.80
N VAL A 301 -14.19 -15.86 -9.39
CA VAL A 301 -15.50 -15.84 -10.06
C VAL A 301 -16.24 -14.52 -9.82
N CYS A 302 -16.10 -13.93 -8.61
CA CYS A 302 -16.80 -12.68 -8.27
C CYS A 302 -16.18 -11.43 -8.92
N TYR A 303 -14.85 -11.40 -9.05
CA TYR A 303 -14.13 -10.20 -9.51
C TYR A 303 -13.60 -10.32 -10.94
N ASP A 304 -13.50 -11.55 -11.49
CA ASP A 304 -12.95 -11.82 -12.83
C ASP A 304 -11.65 -11.02 -13.11
N CYS A 305 -10.74 -11.08 -12.15
CA CYS A 305 -9.54 -10.23 -12.14
C CYS A 305 -8.35 -10.87 -12.87
N ASP A 306 -7.44 -10.05 -13.41
CA ASP A 306 -6.22 -10.49 -14.08
C ASP A 306 -5.25 -11.23 -13.14
N ARG A 307 -5.18 -10.79 -11.87
CA ARG A 307 -4.23 -11.30 -10.89
C ARG A 307 -4.84 -11.42 -9.51
N LEU A 308 -4.42 -12.47 -8.80
CA LEU A 308 -4.69 -12.65 -7.39
C LEU A 308 -3.38 -12.94 -6.65
N ALA A 309 -3.02 -12.09 -5.71
CA ALA A 309 -1.85 -12.26 -4.86
C ALA A 309 -2.24 -12.80 -3.49
N LEU A 310 -1.48 -13.78 -2.98
CA LEU A 310 -1.66 -14.43 -1.68
C LEU A 310 -0.55 -14.01 -0.74
N GLY A 311 -0.92 -13.47 0.42
CA GLY A 311 0.03 -13.01 1.43
C GLY A 311 -0.47 -13.18 2.86
N GLY A 312 0.22 -12.54 3.81
CA GLY A 312 -0.07 -12.59 5.22
C GLY A 312 0.66 -13.71 5.96
N GLU A 313 0.55 -13.68 7.29
CA GLU A 313 1.31 -14.53 8.22
C GLU A 313 1.23 -16.01 7.88
N LEU A 314 0.09 -16.51 7.43
CA LEU A 314 -0.08 -17.93 7.11
C LEU A 314 0.81 -18.36 5.95
N PHE A 315 0.92 -17.52 4.90
CA PHE A 315 1.80 -17.80 3.77
C PHE A 315 3.28 -17.56 4.09
N GLU A 316 3.61 -16.71 5.05
CA GLU A 316 4.97 -16.60 5.59
C GLU A 316 5.34 -17.86 6.39
N TRP A 317 4.44 -18.33 7.25
CA TRP A 317 4.65 -19.51 8.11
C TRP A 317 4.74 -20.81 7.32
N LEU A 318 3.79 -21.09 6.42
CA LEU A 318 3.70 -22.36 5.71
C LEU A 318 4.39 -22.35 4.33
N GLY A 319 4.62 -21.18 3.77
CA GLY A 319 5.46 -20.96 2.60
C GLY A 319 4.94 -21.54 1.30
N GLU A 320 5.88 -21.93 0.45
CA GLU A 320 5.61 -22.50 -0.87
C GLU A 320 4.75 -23.78 -0.84
N PRO A 321 4.90 -24.69 0.13
CA PRO A 321 4.04 -25.88 0.19
C PRO A 321 2.55 -25.56 0.28
N LEU A 322 2.16 -24.56 1.08
CA LEU A 322 0.75 -24.12 1.15
C LEU A 322 0.30 -23.52 -0.18
N PHE A 323 1.10 -22.63 -0.75
CA PHE A 323 0.77 -21.97 -2.00
C PHE A 323 0.51 -23.00 -3.12
N GLN A 324 1.42 -23.96 -3.33
CA GLN A 324 1.27 -25.00 -4.33
C GLN A 324 0.05 -25.89 -4.06
N ALA A 325 -0.22 -26.21 -2.80
CA ALA A 325 -1.39 -26.97 -2.41
C ALA A 325 -2.70 -26.23 -2.70
N VAL A 326 -2.76 -24.89 -2.54
CA VAL A 326 -3.91 -24.06 -2.91
C VAL A 326 -4.09 -24.07 -4.43
N VAL A 327 -3.04 -23.71 -5.18
CA VAL A 327 -3.12 -23.60 -6.65
C VAL A 327 -3.49 -24.93 -7.31
N SER A 328 -2.96 -26.05 -6.82
CA SER A 328 -3.28 -27.39 -7.35
C SER A 328 -4.77 -27.74 -7.23
N ARG A 329 -5.46 -27.19 -6.25
CA ARG A 329 -6.89 -27.44 -5.97
C ARG A 329 -7.86 -26.51 -6.70
N LEU A 330 -7.35 -25.45 -7.34
CA LEU A 330 -8.23 -24.55 -8.07
C LEU A 330 -8.87 -25.23 -9.27
N PRO A 331 -10.18 -25.02 -9.51
CA PRO A 331 -10.86 -25.48 -10.73
C PRO A 331 -10.20 -24.93 -12.01
N VAL A 332 -10.35 -25.66 -13.12
CA VAL A 332 -9.76 -25.29 -14.41
C VAL A 332 -10.16 -23.88 -14.85
N ILE A 333 -11.45 -23.54 -14.64
CA ILE A 333 -11.97 -22.20 -14.97
C ILE A 333 -11.20 -21.07 -14.26
N SER A 334 -10.78 -21.29 -13.02
CA SER A 334 -10.02 -20.30 -12.26
C SER A 334 -8.55 -20.24 -12.64
N ARG A 335 -7.96 -21.38 -13.05
CA ARG A 335 -6.52 -21.44 -13.36
C ARG A 335 -6.16 -20.80 -14.71
N ASN A 336 -7.06 -20.82 -15.66
CA ASN A 336 -6.76 -20.42 -17.04
C ASN A 336 -7.03 -18.94 -17.32
N GLN A 337 -7.70 -18.23 -16.41
CA GLN A 337 -8.15 -16.86 -16.61
C GLN A 337 -7.42 -15.83 -15.74
N CYS A 338 -6.80 -16.25 -14.64
CA CYS A 338 -6.15 -15.36 -13.69
C CYS A 338 -4.76 -15.89 -13.31
N THR A 339 -3.81 -14.98 -13.13
CA THR A 339 -2.51 -15.29 -12.55
C THR A 339 -2.61 -15.30 -11.03
N VAL A 340 -2.60 -16.49 -10.42
CA VAL A 340 -2.50 -16.62 -8.95
C VAL A 340 -1.03 -16.71 -8.56
N GLN A 341 -0.59 -15.84 -7.67
CA GLN A 341 0.81 -15.74 -7.25
C GLN A 341 0.94 -15.45 -5.74
N ARG A 342 2.12 -15.64 -5.18
CA ARG A 342 2.43 -15.12 -3.85
C ARG A 342 2.66 -13.61 -3.91
N SER A 343 2.42 -12.92 -2.80
CA SER A 343 2.79 -11.51 -2.65
C SER A 343 4.26 -11.30 -3.04
N CYS A 344 4.54 -10.29 -3.83
CA CYS A 344 5.88 -9.97 -4.32
C CYS A 344 6.68 -9.08 -3.37
N THR A 345 6.06 -8.60 -2.29
CA THR A 345 6.71 -7.75 -1.29
C THR A 345 6.36 -8.19 0.13
N ALA A 346 7.30 -8.03 1.06
CA ALA A 346 7.11 -8.42 2.46
C ALA A 346 6.18 -7.46 3.22
N GLU A 347 6.15 -6.17 2.86
CA GLU A 347 5.39 -5.14 3.57
C GLU A 347 4.50 -4.32 2.60
N PRO A 348 3.54 -4.99 1.92
CA PRO A 348 2.68 -4.31 0.95
C PRO A 348 1.84 -3.20 1.61
N GLY A 349 1.41 -3.37 2.85
CA GLY A 349 0.64 -2.37 3.60
C GLY A 349 1.42 -1.06 3.80
N LEU A 350 2.70 -1.13 4.20
CA LEU A 350 3.54 0.07 4.35
C LEU A 350 3.80 0.76 3.01
N LEU A 351 4.03 -0.01 1.94
CA LEU A 351 4.19 0.56 0.59
C LEU A 351 2.92 1.25 0.13
N GLY A 352 1.76 0.67 0.40
CA GLY A 352 0.46 1.27 0.09
C GLY A 352 0.16 2.50 0.94
N ALA A 353 0.51 2.49 2.23
CA ALA A 353 0.43 3.66 3.10
C ALA A 353 1.27 4.81 2.53
N GLY A 354 2.48 4.51 2.05
CA GLY A 354 3.31 5.48 1.32
C GLY A 354 2.65 5.98 0.04
N ASP A 355 2.05 5.10 -0.77
CA ASP A 355 1.39 5.49 -2.03
C ASP A 355 0.17 6.38 -1.79
N CYS A 356 -0.61 6.13 -0.72
CA CYS A 356 -1.73 6.99 -0.30
C CYS A 356 -1.29 8.43 -0.01
N VAL A 357 -0.06 8.62 0.46
CA VAL A 357 0.55 9.94 0.69
C VAL A 357 1.20 10.48 -0.58
N LEU A 358 2.08 9.70 -1.20
CA LEU A 358 2.91 10.17 -2.32
C LEU A 358 2.07 10.61 -3.52
N ARG A 359 1.01 9.89 -3.85
CA ARG A 359 0.19 10.20 -5.01
C ARG A 359 -0.42 11.60 -4.95
N PRO A 360 -1.21 12.00 -3.93
CA PRO A 360 -1.78 13.33 -3.84
C PRO A 360 -0.74 14.43 -3.57
N GLU A 361 0.28 14.15 -2.74
CA GLU A 361 1.25 15.17 -2.35
C GLU A 361 2.25 15.49 -3.47
N ILE A 362 2.69 14.50 -4.26
CA ILE A 362 3.48 14.74 -5.46
C ILE A 362 2.65 15.54 -6.48
N ASP A 363 1.37 15.19 -6.67
CA ASP A 363 0.48 15.95 -7.55
C ASP A 363 0.35 17.41 -7.09
N ARG A 364 0.26 17.65 -5.79
CA ARG A 364 0.26 18.99 -5.20
C ARG A 364 1.58 19.70 -5.46
N LEU A 365 2.71 19.12 -5.16
CA LEU A 365 4.05 19.69 -5.42
C LEU A 365 4.27 20.04 -6.89
N LEU A 366 3.80 19.17 -7.81
CA LEU A 366 3.94 19.40 -9.26
C LEU A 366 2.95 20.44 -9.79
N SER A 367 1.86 20.69 -9.08
CA SER A 367 0.81 21.65 -9.47
C SER A 367 1.05 23.05 -8.92
N GLU A 368 1.68 23.17 -7.76
CA GLU A 368 2.00 24.45 -7.14
C GLU A 368 2.98 25.24 -8.03
N ALA A 369 2.44 26.16 -8.84
CA ALA A 369 3.21 27.34 -9.18
C ALA A 369 3.23 28.17 -7.89
N LYS A 370 4.40 28.50 -7.32
CA LYS A 370 4.47 29.71 -6.49
C LYS A 370 3.91 30.82 -7.36
N GLU A 371 2.70 31.26 -7.09
CA GLU A 371 2.31 32.62 -7.41
C GLU A 371 3.29 33.47 -6.59
N LEU A 372 4.34 33.91 -7.27
CA LEU A 372 5.20 34.97 -6.76
C LEU A 372 4.28 36.19 -6.61
N ALA A 373 3.87 36.45 -5.37
CA ALA A 373 3.33 37.72 -4.97
C ALA A 373 4.41 38.79 -5.05
#